data_3ace82e7a04577046798f664284ac6bc
#
_entry.id   3ace82e7a04577046798f664284ac6bc
#
_cell.length_a   1.000
_cell.length_b   1.000
_cell.length_c   1.000
_cell.angle_alpha   90.00
_cell.angle_beta   90.00
_cell.angle_gamma   90.00
#
_symmetry.space_group_name_H-M   'P 1'
#
loop_
_entity.id
_entity.type
_entity.pdbx_description
1 polymer ?
#
loop_
_entity_poly.entity_id
_entity_poly.type
_entity_poly.pdbx_seq_one_letter_code
_entity_poly.pdbx_strand_id
1 'polypeptide(L)'
;MGVVKKSKYSMILKESGCTLNLIKYTKIPVNYLEGYMAKVAYYKDGIPYEASGQVIITITNAKTYSDGAGGYEENYGMGLVTKPNSVSVTIDPLALADNVPAIHRQEMLVQMEEIDLQQKHLDQALLTAQQNTARLGSAYLSLLNAGPAARAQALVAYQNAVVAELQAKIASEQCSLKYIELDIIMQQGRLWWPSSDDDAAQAQEYIDARAIDKANVEQLIQADQQGLAEMQAAMKSVETVTAEIETAVKFTADFLEKVTDKFGEKAGQSAQKLADSAQGKKLRNADEALAAFNKYQATIYAKFGVQDRQAMANALAALDANALARNLAQYSKALSLVSYGIDGWILVRELKNSLNSGDYKPFFLKVESMGAAYLATELVAWVFAVMTGTAIGILGYALLMTVVGALISDQLLDNIITTLFG
;
A
#
# COMPACT_ATOMS: atom_id res chain seq x y z
N MET A 1 19.24 -41.24 -12.21
CA MET A 1 20.31 -40.48 -12.86
C MET A 1 19.69 -39.57 -13.89
N GLY A 2 19.49 -38.31 -13.53
CA GLY A 2 19.04 -37.29 -14.45
C GLY A 2 20.24 -36.73 -15.21
N VAL A 3 20.13 -36.68 -16.51
CA VAL A 3 21.14 -36.04 -17.35
C VAL A 3 20.58 -34.75 -17.86
N VAL A 4 21.23 -33.66 -17.50
CA VAL A 4 20.84 -32.33 -17.97
C VAL A 4 21.29 -32.18 -19.42
N LYS A 5 20.32 -32.18 -20.33
CA LYS A 5 20.52 -31.84 -21.74
C LYS A 5 20.23 -30.36 -21.86
N LYS A 6 21.18 -29.48 -21.85
CA LYS A 6 20.85 -28.10 -22.14
C LYS A 6 21.88 -27.38 -22.95
N SER A 7 21.42 -26.26 -23.40
CA SER A 7 22.13 -25.22 -24.10
C SER A 7 23.54 -25.02 -23.60
N LYS A 8 24.29 -24.32 -24.28
CA LYS A 8 25.74 -24.28 -24.20
C LYS A 8 26.28 -24.06 -22.80
N TYR A 9 25.57 -23.26 -21.91
CA TYR A 9 26.08 -22.90 -20.59
C TYR A 9 24.95 -22.46 -19.66
N SER A 10 25.09 -22.60 -18.36
CA SER A 10 24.22 -21.97 -17.37
C SER A 10 25.00 -21.31 -16.24
N MET A 11 24.53 -20.17 -15.78
CA MET A 11 25.07 -19.49 -14.64
C MET A 11 24.00 -19.41 -13.54
N ILE A 12 24.32 -19.77 -12.34
CA ILE A 12 23.42 -19.74 -11.20
C ILE A 12 24.03 -18.93 -10.08
N LEU A 13 23.28 -17.95 -9.58
CA LEU A 13 23.64 -17.13 -8.44
C LEU A 13 22.86 -17.59 -7.21
N LYS A 14 23.50 -17.75 -6.08
CA LYS A 14 22.88 -18.06 -4.79
C LYS A 14 23.12 -16.97 -3.76
N GLU A 15 22.21 -16.85 -2.81
CA GLU A 15 22.05 -15.78 -1.81
C GLU A 15 23.29 -15.30 -1.05
N SER A 16 24.35 -16.04 -0.98
CA SER A 16 25.56 -15.64 -0.23
C SER A 16 26.80 -15.43 -1.09
N GLY A 17 26.62 -15.41 -2.37
CA GLY A 17 27.72 -15.26 -3.32
C GLY A 17 27.32 -15.77 -4.70
N CYS A 18 27.86 -15.13 -5.70
CA CYS A 18 27.64 -15.57 -7.07
C CYS A 18 28.23 -16.97 -7.24
N THR A 19 27.37 -17.92 -7.49
CA THR A 19 27.79 -19.26 -7.89
C THR A 19 27.69 -19.38 -9.39
N LEU A 20 28.82 -19.27 -10.05
CA LEU A 20 28.90 -19.47 -11.48
C LEU A 20 28.94 -20.97 -11.76
N ASN A 21 27.97 -21.45 -12.49
CA ASN A 21 27.94 -22.80 -13.01
C ASN A 21 27.84 -22.72 -14.53
N LEU A 22 28.95 -22.92 -15.20
CA LEU A 22 29.06 -22.85 -16.64
C LEU A 22 28.98 -24.27 -17.21
N ILE A 23 27.82 -24.59 -17.80
CA ILE A 23 27.58 -25.91 -18.36
C ILE A 23 27.60 -25.84 -19.87
N LYS A 24 28.50 -26.58 -20.46
CA LYS A 24 28.48 -26.82 -21.91
C LYS A 24 27.71 -28.09 -22.22
N TYR A 25 27.19 -28.19 -23.37
CA TYR A 25 26.50 -29.25 -24.11
C TYR A 25 26.88 -30.70 -23.81
N THR A 26 27.28 -31.05 -22.67
CA THR A 26 27.58 -32.42 -22.33
C THR A 26 26.62 -32.94 -21.26
N LYS A 27 26.36 -34.18 -21.31
CA LYS A 27 25.59 -34.90 -20.31
C LYS A 27 26.38 -34.95 -18.98
N ILE A 28 26.20 -33.95 -18.12
CA ILE A 28 26.81 -33.93 -16.80
C ILE A 28 25.80 -34.46 -15.78
N PRO A 29 26.16 -35.42 -14.91
CA PRO A 29 25.27 -35.86 -13.85
C PRO A 29 24.92 -34.72 -12.88
N VAL A 30 23.65 -34.62 -12.48
CA VAL A 30 23.14 -33.53 -11.62
C VAL A 30 23.90 -33.42 -10.30
N ASN A 31 24.30 -34.53 -9.72
CA ASN A 31 25.08 -34.54 -8.49
C ASN A 31 26.52 -33.96 -8.61
N TYR A 32 27.06 -33.92 -9.81
CA TYR A 32 28.33 -33.25 -10.08
C TYR A 32 28.20 -31.73 -10.08
N LEU A 33 27.07 -31.24 -10.54
CA LEU A 33 26.74 -29.83 -10.60
C LEU A 33 26.51 -29.21 -9.21
N GLU A 34 25.83 -29.94 -8.33
CA GLU A 34 25.58 -29.47 -6.96
C GLU A 34 26.88 -29.28 -6.17
N GLY A 35 27.84 -30.17 -6.33
CA GLY A 35 29.14 -30.03 -5.67
C GLY A 35 29.99 -28.89 -6.20
N TYR A 36 29.79 -28.51 -7.46
CA TYR A 36 30.51 -27.42 -8.12
C TYR A 36 29.96 -26.05 -7.70
N MET A 37 28.65 -25.92 -7.66
CA MET A 37 27.96 -24.66 -7.35
C MET A 37 28.22 -24.11 -5.94
N ALA A 38 28.64 -24.97 -5.02
CA ALA A 38 28.91 -24.57 -3.66
C ALA A 38 30.32 -23.95 -3.43
N LYS A 39 31.14 -23.84 -4.48
CA LYS A 39 32.56 -23.54 -4.33
C LYS A 39 33.00 -22.15 -4.76
N VAL A 40 32.26 -21.43 -5.57
CA VAL A 40 32.64 -20.08 -5.99
C VAL A 40 32.54 -19.13 -4.82
N ALA A 41 33.68 -18.61 -4.36
CA ALA A 41 33.71 -17.67 -3.26
C ALA A 41 33.85 -16.21 -3.70
N TYR A 42 34.53 -15.97 -4.81
CA TYR A 42 34.74 -14.61 -5.35
C TYR A 42 35.16 -14.65 -6.82
N TYR A 43 35.11 -13.50 -7.47
CA TYR A 43 35.63 -13.29 -8.81
C TYR A 43 36.84 -12.35 -8.78
N LYS A 44 37.79 -12.63 -9.59
CA LYS A 44 38.93 -11.74 -9.88
C LYS A 44 39.16 -11.74 -11.38
N ASP A 45 39.14 -10.56 -11.96
CA ASP A 45 39.26 -10.38 -13.42
C ASP A 45 38.28 -11.27 -14.20
N GLY A 46 37.05 -11.38 -13.70
CA GLY A 46 35.99 -12.19 -14.31
C GLY A 46 36.14 -13.71 -14.16
N ILE A 47 37.18 -14.19 -13.50
CA ILE A 47 37.45 -15.59 -13.29
C ILE A 47 36.96 -16.02 -11.91
N PRO A 48 36.14 -17.11 -11.78
CA PRO A 48 35.64 -17.58 -10.52
C PRO A 48 36.73 -18.30 -9.71
N TYR A 49 36.77 -18.01 -8.42
CA TYR A 49 37.74 -18.63 -7.46
C TYR A 49 36.99 -19.28 -6.28
N GLU A 50 37.56 -20.37 -5.77
CA GLU A 50 37.18 -20.91 -4.46
C GLU A 50 37.72 -20.00 -3.33
N ALA A 51 37.21 -20.20 -2.11
CA ALA A 51 37.71 -19.51 -0.92
C ALA A 51 39.18 -19.79 -0.65
N SER A 52 39.70 -20.92 -1.12
CA SER A 52 41.11 -21.30 -1.08
C SER A 52 41.99 -20.49 -2.04
N GLY A 53 41.44 -19.67 -2.91
CA GLY A 53 42.16 -19.01 -4.00
C GLY A 53 42.38 -19.88 -5.24
N GLN A 54 41.79 -21.07 -5.28
CA GLN A 54 41.88 -21.96 -6.43
C GLN A 54 40.87 -21.52 -7.50
N VAL A 55 41.30 -21.45 -8.75
CA VAL A 55 40.43 -21.08 -9.88
C VAL A 55 39.42 -22.18 -10.16
N ILE A 56 38.17 -21.77 -10.27
CA ILE A 56 37.08 -22.64 -10.76
C ILE A 56 36.91 -22.37 -12.23
N ILE A 57 37.15 -23.36 -13.06
CA ILE A 57 37.23 -23.15 -14.49
C ILE A 57 36.19 -23.96 -15.20
N THR A 58 35.53 -23.30 -16.08
CA THR A 58 34.73 -23.92 -17.12
C THR A 58 35.46 -23.83 -18.43
N ILE A 59 35.59 -24.95 -19.07
CA ILE A 59 36.37 -25.05 -20.29
C ILE A 59 35.45 -25.16 -21.49
N THR A 60 35.53 -24.17 -22.32
CA THR A 60 35.06 -24.27 -23.68
C THR A 60 36.28 -24.33 -24.57
N ASN A 61 36.45 -25.26 -25.42
CA ASN A 61 37.54 -25.39 -26.36
C ASN A 61 38.93 -25.66 -25.79
N ALA A 62 39.02 -26.13 -24.55
CA ALA A 62 40.33 -26.55 -24.04
C ALA A 62 40.57 -28.03 -24.33
N LYS A 63 41.81 -28.32 -24.67
CA LYS A 63 42.27 -29.71 -24.76
C LYS A 63 42.56 -30.19 -23.37
N THR A 64 42.05 -31.34 -23.01
CA THR A 64 42.40 -32.02 -21.76
C THR A 64 43.55 -32.97 -22.01
N TYR A 65 44.50 -32.94 -21.10
CA TYR A 65 45.64 -33.86 -21.10
C TYR A 65 45.54 -34.78 -19.90
N SER A 66 45.79 -36.04 -20.14
CA SER A 66 45.94 -37.01 -19.06
C SER A 66 47.33 -36.92 -18.49
N ASP A 67 47.47 -37.21 -17.21
CA ASP A 67 48.72 -37.42 -16.50
C ASP A 67 49.47 -38.69 -16.91
N GLY A 68 49.09 -39.28 -18.03
CA GLY A 68 49.64 -40.51 -18.55
C GLY A 68 48.78 -41.75 -18.44
N ALA A 69 47.59 -41.62 -17.83
CA ALA A 69 46.69 -42.77 -17.62
C ALA A 69 45.55 -42.88 -18.61
N GLY A 70 45.54 -42.11 -19.66
CA GLY A 70 44.51 -42.10 -20.71
C GLY A 70 44.06 -40.71 -21.07
N GLY A 71 44.35 -40.27 -22.28
CA GLY A 71 44.06 -38.95 -22.75
C GLY A 71 42.61 -38.79 -23.14
N TYR A 72 42.09 -37.60 -22.92
CA TYR A 72 40.84 -37.13 -23.49
C TYR A 72 41.17 -36.06 -24.51
N GLU A 73 40.82 -36.31 -25.74
CA GLU A 73 41.04 -35.35 -26.84
C GLU A 73 39.85 -34.46 -27.10
N GLU A 74 38.80 -34.55 -26.28
CA GLU A 74 37.56 -33.80 -26.51
C GLU A 74 37.53 -32.51 -25.72
N ASN A 75 36.86 -31.52 -26.28
CA ASN A 75 36.60 -30.27 -25.60
C ASN A 75 35.49 -30.43 -24.56
N TYR A 76 35.77 -30.00 -23.35
CA TYR A 76 34.83 -30.07 -22.22
C TYR A 76 34.16 -28.74 -21.99
N GLY A 77 32.91 -28.83 -21.60
CA GLY A 77 32.17 -27.67 -21.16
C GLY A 77 32.58 -27.18 -19.80
N MET A 78 32.92 -28.06 -18.88
CA MET A 78 33.35 -27.72 -17.53
C MET A 78 34.31 -28.75 -16.99
N GLY A 79 35.31 -28.28 -16.25
CA GLY A 79 36.20 -29.12 -15.52
C GLY A 79 36.61 -28.44 -14.20
N LEU A 80 36.64 -29.23 -13.14
CA LEU A 80 37.21 -28.84 -11.87
C LEU A 80 38.53 -29.57 -11.70
N VAL A 81 39.63 -28.87 -11.71
CA VAL A 81 40.94 -29.44 -11.47
C VAL A 81 41.19 -29.45 -9.96
N THR A 82 40.85 -30.56 -9.33
CA THR A 82 40.95 -30.68 -7.86
C THR A 82 41.79 -31.82 -7.38
N LYS A 83 42.29 -32.67 -8.26
CA LYS A 83 43.11 -33.85 -7.86
C LYS A 83 44.35 -33.99 -8.69
N PRO A 84 45.50 -34.23 -8.06
CA PRO A 84 46.80 -34.35 -8.74
C PRO A 84 46.94 -35.50 -9.72
N ASN A 85 46.04 -36.47 -9.72
CA ASN A 85 46.11 -37.66 -10.59
C ASN A 85 45.02 -37.71 -11.63
N SER A 86 44.43 -36.61 -11.98
CA SER A 86 43.38 -36.51 -12.96
C SER A 86 43.77 -35.55 -14.07
N VAL A 87 42.96 -35.42 -15.01
CA VAL A 87 43.10 -34.66 -16.23
C VAL A 87 43.66 -33.26 -16.04
N SER A 88 44.74 -32.92 -16.72
CA SER A 88 45.23 -31.57 -16.87
C SER A 88 44.41 -30.85 -17.92
N VAL A 89 43.89 -29.70 -17.57
CA VAL A 89 43.04 -28.92 -18.43
C VAL A 89 43.75 -27.62 -18.79
N THR A 90 43.99 -27.42 -20.07
CA THR A 90 44.47 -26.14 -20.55
C THR A 90 43.31 -25.24 -20.88
N ILE A 91 43.28 -24.10 -20.26
CA ILE A 91 42.22 -23.10 -20.42
C ILE A 91 42.75 -22.07 -21.40
N ASP A 92 41.88 -21.73 -22.33
CA ASP A 92 42.03 -20.52 -23.10
C ASP A 92 41.27 -19.38 -22.36
N PRO A 93 42.01 -18.47 -21.69
CA PRO A 93 41.39 -17.38 -20.94
C PRO A 93 40.62 -16.40 -21.89
N LEU A 94 41.07 -16.27 -23.14
CA LEU A 94 40.41 -15.40 -24.13
C LEU A 94 39.11 -16.04 -24.59
N ALA A 95 39.12 -17.34 -24.91
CA ALA A 95 37.91 -18.04 -25.26
C ALA A 95 36.85 -18.05 -24.12
N LEU A 96 37.31 -18.08 -22.88
CA LEU A 96 36.45 -17.96 -21.70
C LEU A 96 35.90 -16.54 -21.60
N ALA A 97 36.75 -15.52 -21.69
CA ALA A 97 36.36 -14.12 -21.61
C ALA A 97 35.36 -13.73 -22.71
N ASP A 98 35.55 -14.23 -23.94
CA ASP A 98 34.64 -13.92 -25.05
C ASP A 98 33.27 -14.63 -24.96
N ASN A 99 33.23 -15.83 -24.42
CA ASN A 99 32.01 -16.66 -24.45
C ASN A 99 31.14 -16.52 -23.18
N VAL A 100 31.77 -16.31 -22.01
CA VAL A 100 31.00 -16.20 -20.74
C VAL A 100 30.01 -15.05 -20.74
N PRO A 101 30.34 -13.82 -21.17
CA PRO A 101 29.37 -12.72 -21.20
C PRO A 101 28.17 -12.98 -22.11
N ALA A 102 28.42 -13.55 -23.29
CA ALA A 102 27.36 -13.86 -24.24
C ALA A 102 26.39 -14.90 -23.71
N ILE A 103 26.93 -15.93 -23.06
CA ILE A 103 26.15 -17.00 -22.47
C ILE A 103 25.36 -16.49 -21.29
N HIS A 104 26.00 -15.77 -20.39
CA HIS A 104 25.38 -15.17 -19.23
C HIS A 104 24.21 -14.27 -19.63
N ARG A 105 24.45 -13.42 -20.62
CA ARG A 105 23.41 -12.54 -21.17
C ARG A 105 22.21 -13.35 -21.68
N GLN A 106 22.44 -14.41 -22.44
CA GLN A 106 21.35 -15.23 -22.99
C GLN A 106 20.52 -15.91 -21.89
N GLU A 107 21.18 -16.48 -20.86
CA GLU A 107 20.50 -17.08 -19.72
C GLU A 107 19.68 -16.03 -18.93
N MET A 108 20.23 -14.83 -18.71
CA MET A 108 19.52 -13.75 -18.05
C MET A 108 18.31 -13.28 -18.86
N LEU A 109 18.42 -13.15 -20.16
CA LEU A 109 17.29 -12.78 -21.03
C LEU A 109 16.15 -13.79 -20.95
N VAL A 110 16.45 -15.08 -20.91
CA VAL A 110 15.41 -16.12 -20.72
C VAL A 110 14.72 -15.99 -19.38
N GLN A 111 15.48 -15.73 -18.30
CA GLN A 111 14.90 -15.51 -16.97
C GLN A 111 14.06 -14.23 -16.93
N MET A 112 14.50 -13.17 -17.58
CA MET A 112 13.73 -11.92 -17.68
C MET A 112 12.42 -12.11 -18.43
N GLU A 113 12.41 -12.90 -19.52
CA GLU A 113 11.18 -13.27 -20.24
C GLU A 113 10.21 -14.08 -19.37
N GLU A 114 10.72 -15.01 -18.56
CA GLU A 114 9.91 -15.78 -17.61
C GLU A 114 9.30 -14.87 -16.54
N ILE A 115 10.08 -13.93 -16.00
CA ILE A 115 9.60 -12.94 -15.01
C ILE A 115 8.59 -11.99 -15.64
N ASP A 116 8.81 -11.52 -16.88
CA ASP A 116 7.86 -10.65 -17.59
C ASP A 116 6.51 -11.34 -17.80
N LEU A 117 6.53 -12.63 -18.14
CA LEU A 117 5.31 -13.42 -18.21
C LEU A 117 4.62 -13.57 -16.86
N GLN A 118 5.39 -13.83 -15.80
CA GLN A 118 4.87 -13.88 -14.42
C GLN A 118 4.29 -12.55 -13.99
N GLN A 119 4.95 -11.43 -14.31
CA GLN A 119 4.48 -10.07 -14.01
C GLN A 119 3.09 -9.82 -14.63
N LYS A 120 2.91 -10.17 -15.89
CA LYS A 120 1.61 -10.03 -16.58
C LYS A 120 0.49 -10.79 -15.88
N HIS A 121 0.76 -12.00 -15.38
CA HIS A 121 -0.22 -12.76 -14.62
C HIS A 121 -0.53 -12.11 -13.26
N LEU A 122 0.48 -11.60 -12.57
CA LEU A 122 0.30 -10.91 -11.28
C LEU A 122 -0.43 -9.59 -11.44
N ASP A 123 -0.15 -8.82 -12.48
CA ASP A 123 -0.86 -7.57 -12.78
C ASP A 123 -2.32 -7.82 -13.10
N GLN A 124 -2.63 -8.90 -13.81
CA GLN A 124 -4.02 -9.31 -14.06
C GLN A 124 -4.73 -9.76 -12.77
N ALA A 125 -4.02 -10.44 -11.88
CA ALA A 125 -4.55 -10.83 -10.58
C ALA A 125 -4.81 -9.61 -9.69
N LEU A 126 -3.89 -8.65 -9.68
CA LEU A 126 -4.04 -7.37 -8.98
C LEU A 126 -5.25 -6.58 -9.50
N LEU A 127 -5.39 -6.44 -10.81
CA LEU A 127 -6.54 -5.78 -11.41
C LEU A 127 -7.86 -6.44 -10.99
N THR A 128 -7.89 -7.78 -10.99
CA THR A 128 -9.07 -8.55 -10.56
C THR A 128 -9.39 -8.30 -9.08
N ALA A 129 -8.35 -8.28 -8.23
CA ALA A 129 -8.51 -7.98 -6.80
C ALA A 129 -9.05 -6.56 -6.58
N GLN A 130 -8.52 -5.56 -7.28
CA GLN A 130 -8.98 -4.17 -7.24
C GLN A 130 -10.46 -4.04 -7.65
N GLN A 131 -10.85 -4.69 -8.73
CA GLN A 131 -12.25 -4.71 -9.17
C GLN A 131 -13.18 -5.35 -8.13
N ASN A 132 -12.73 -6.43 -7.50
CA ASN A 132 -13.49 -7.09 -6.45
C ASN A 132 -13.61 -6.20 -5.20
N THR A 133 -12.55 -5.55 -4.78
CA THR A 133 -12.56 -4.58 -3.67
C THR A 133 -13.53 -3.44 -3.95
N ALA A 134 -13.49 -2.84 -5.13
CA ALA A 134 -14.40 -1.78 -5.53
C ALA A 134 -15.87 -2.25 -5.52
N ARG A 135 -16.15 -3.46 -6.04
CA ARG A 135 -17.48 -4.06 -6.04
C ARG A 135 -18.00 -4.30 -4.63
N LEU A 136 -17.19 -4.90 -3.77
CA LEU A 136 -17.58 -5.20 -2.39
C LEU A 136 -17.70 -3.92 -1.56
N GLY A 137 -16.87 -2.90 -1.79
CA GLY A 137 -17.01 -1.58 -1.18
C GLY A 137 -18.35 -0.93 -1.55
N SER A 138 -18.75 -0.97 -2.83
CA SER A 138 -20.05 -0.48 -3.28
C SER A 138 -21.22 -1.26 -2.68
N ALA A 139 -21.12 -2.58 -2.63
CA ALA A 139 -22.12 -3.44 -2.00
C ALA A 139 -22.26 -3.14 -0.52
N TYR A 140 -21.14 -2.97 0.20
CA TYR A 140 -21.12 -2.57 1.59
C TYR A 140 -21.83 -1.22 1.81
N LEU A 141 -21.52 -0.21 1.00
CA LEU A 141 -22.19 1.09 1.08
C LEU A 141 -23.71 1.00 0.87
N SER A 142 -24.17 0.12 -0.01
CA SER A 142 -25.61 -0.10 -0.23
C SER A 142 -26.34 -0.74 0.97
N LEU A 143 -25.59 -1.40 1.86
CA LEU A 143 -26.12 -2.06 3.04
C LEU A 143 -26.02 -1.25 4.34
N LEU A 144 -25.65 0.05 4.25
CA LEU A 144 -25.55 0.91 5.43
C LEU A 144 -26.86 1.01 6.22
N ASN A 145 -28.00 0.92 5.54
CA ASN A 145 -29.35 0.90 6.16
C ASN A 145 -29.84 -0.50 6.54
N ALA A 146 -29.06 -1.55 6.27
CA ALA A 146 -29.42 -2.91 6.63
C ALA A 146 -29.19 -3.17 8.12
N GLY A 147 -29.76 -4.25 8.64
CA GLY A 147 -29.54 -4.68 10.02
C GLY A 147 -28.05 -4.96 10.32
N PRO A 148 -27.65 -4.93 11.63
CA PRO A 148 -26.26 -5.05 12.07
C PRO A 148 -25.52 -6.25 11.50
N ALA A 149 -26.15 -7.42 11.46
CA ALA A 149 -25.53 -8.64 10.94
C ALA A 149 -25.19 -8.57 9.44
N ALA A 150 -26.11 -8.04 8.60
CA ALA A 150 -25.86 -7.87 7.17
C ALA A 150 -24.74 -6.85 6.91
N ARG A 151 -24.71 -5.78 7.68
CA ARG A 151 -23.65 -4.77 7.64
C ARG A 151 -22.30 -5.38 8.04
N ALA A 152 -22.25 -6.16 9.11
CA ALA A 152 -21.04 -6.82 9.57
C ALA A 152 -20.49 -7.80 8.52
N GLN A 153 -21.36 -8.62 7.91
CA GLN A 153 -20.97 -9.53 6.82
C GLN A 153 -20.37 -8.78 5.64
N ALA A 154 -21.01 -7.70 5.20
CA ALA A 154 -20.54 -6.89 4.10
C ALA A 154 -19.18 -6.21 4.41
N LEU A 155 -19.00 -5.71 5.64
CA LEU A 155 -17.74 -5.12 6.08
C LEU A 155 -16.62 -6.14 6.08
N VAL A 156 -16.82 -7.32 6.68
CA VAL A 156 -15.80 -8.37 6.73
C VAL A 156 -15.45 -8.86 5.31
N ALA A 157 -16.44 -8.99 4.42
CA ALA A 157 -16.21 -9.34 3.03
C ALA A 157 -15.35 -8.27 2.31
N TYR A 158 -15.64 -6.99 2.54
CA TYR A 158 -14.85 -5.89 1.99
C TYR A 158 -13.41 -5.89 2.54
N GLN A 159 -13.24 -6.05 3.86
CA GLN A 159 -11.91 -6.12 4.49
C GLN A 159 -11.07 -7.29 3.94
N ASN A 160 -11.68 -8.47 3.75
CA ASN A 160 -11.02 -9.61 3.11
C ASN A 160 -10.57 -9.30 1.67
N ALA A 161 -11.37 -8.55 0.91
CA ALA A 161 -11.02 -8.14 -0.43
C ALA A 161 -9.84 -7.15 -0.43
N VAL A 162 -9.81 -6.20 0.48
CA VAL A 162 -8.67 -5.27 0.65
C VAL A 162 -7.38 -6.03 1.00
N VAL A 163 -7.46 -7.01 1.89
CA VAL A 163 -6.31 -7.89 2.21
C VAL A 163 -5.82 -8.63 0.97
N ALA A 164 -6.73 -9.20 0.18
CA ALA A 164 -6.37 -9.91 -1.06
C ALA A 164 -5.75 -8.96 -2.11
N GLU A 165 -6.22 -7.73 -2.21
CA GLU A 165 -5.66 -6.70 -3.08
C GLU A 165 -4.23 -6.32 -2.67
N LEU A 166 -3.99 -6.07 -1.37
CA LEU A 166 -2.65 -5.78 -0.84
C LEU A 166 -1.69 -6.95 -1.09
N GLN A 167 -2.13 -8.19 -0.88
CA GLN A 167 -1.33 -9.39 -1.17
C GLN A 167 -0.96 -9.49 -2.65
N ALA A 168 -1.92 -9.26 -3.55
CA ALA A 168 -1.67 -9.25 -4.99
C ALA A 168 -0.71 -8.14 -5.40
N LYS A 169 -0.84 -6.95 -4.81
CA LYS A 169 0.05 -5.80 -5.04
C LYS A 169 1.48 -6.12 -4.61
N ILE A 170 1.68 -6.62 -3.39
CA ILE A 170 2.98 -7.04 -2.88
C ILE A 170 3.62 -8.09 -3.81
N ALA A 171 2.85 -9.06 -4.27
CA ALA A 171 3.36 -10.08 -5.18
C ALA A 171 3.82 -9.50 -6.54
N SER A 172 3.08 -8.55 -7.10
CA SER A 172 3.46 -7.83 -8.33
C SER A 172 4.75 -7.02 -8.12
N GLU A 173 4.84 -6.27 -7.01
CA GLU A 173 6.03 -5.49 -6.67
C GLU A 173 7.28 -6.35 -6.44
N GLN A 174 7.12 -7.51 -5.76
CA GLN A 174 8.21 -8.48 -5.58
C GLN A 174 8.68 -9.09 -6.91
N CYS A 175 7.78 -9.28 -7.86
CA CYS A 175 8.13 -9.73 -9.21
C CYS A 175 8.91 -8.66 -9.96
N SER A 176 8.47 -7.39 -9.88
CA SER A 176 9.17 -6.24 -10.46
C SER A 176 10.56 -6.07 -9.84
N LEU A 177 10.70 -6.27 -8.54
CA LEU A 177 12.00 -6.23 -7.85
C LEU A 177 12.97 -7.29 -8.41
N LYS A 178 12.50 -8.51 -8.61
CA LYS A 178 13.32 -9.58 -9.22
C LYS A 178 13.79 -9.22 -10.63
N TYR A 179 12.92 -8.59 -11.42
CA TYR A 179 13.30 -8.11 -12.76
C TYR A 179 14.42 -7.07 -12.69
N ILE A 180 14.29 -6.08 -11.80
CA ILE A 180 15.30 -5.05 -11.58
C ILE A 180 16.64 -5.68 -11.13
N GLU A 181 16.59 -6.64 -10.22
CA GLU A 181 17.79 -7.34 -9.74
C GLU A 181 18.52 -8.09 -10.86
N LEU A 182 17.79 -8.82 -11.69
CA LEU A 182 18.38 -9.50 -12.84
C LEU A 182 18.94 -8.53 -13.88
N ASP A 183 18.26 -7.41 -14.11
CA ASP A 183 18.73 -6.37 -15.02
C ASP A 183 20.05 -5.75 -14.52
N ILE A 184 20.15 -5.43 -13.24
CA ILE A 184 21.39 -4.99 -12.61
C ILE A 184 22.52 -6.02 -12.81
N ILE A 185 22.26 -7.29 -12.55
CA ILE A 185 23.24 -8.37 -12.70
C ILE A 185 23.70 -8.47 -14.16
N MET A 186 22.79 -8.36 -15.11
CA MET A 186 23.13 -8.38 -16.54
C MET A 186 24.04 -7.22 -16.92
N GLN A 187 23.77 -6.02 -16.40
CA GLN A 187 24.61 -4.84 -16.67
C GLN A 187 25.96 -4.93 -15.93
N GLN A 188 26.01 -5.53 -14.74
CA GLN A 188 27.30 -5.83 -14.07
C GLN A 188 28.17 -6.74 -14.93
N GLY A 189 27.61 -7.67 -15.68
CA GLY A 189 28.32 -8.46 -16.66
C GLY A 189 29.01 -7.61 -17.74
N ARG A 190 28.43 -6.48 -18.14
CA ARG A 190 29.08 -5.52 -19.06
C ARG A 190 30.28 -4.81 -18.43
N LEU A 191 30.24 -4.53 -17.12
CA LEU A 191 31.37 -3.94 -16.41
C LEU A 191 32.56 -4.88 -16.30
N TRP A 192 32.33 -6.18 -16.23
CA TRP A 192 33.43 -7.16 -16.17
C TRP A 192 34.13 -7.34 -17.50
N TRP A 193 33.43 -7.16 -18.63
CA TRP A 193 33.95 -7.27 -20.00
C TRP A 193 33.43 -6.13 -20.88
N PRO A 194 33.84 -4.91 -20.61
CA PRO A 194 33.40 -3.78 -21.41
C PRO A 194 33.99 -3.84 -22.78
N SER A 195 33.23 -3.49 -23.79
CA SER A 195 33.71 -3.35 -25.18
C SER A 195 34.56 -2.09 -25.39
N SER A 196 34.36 -1.11 -24.50
CA SER A 196 35.08 0.16 -24.44
C SER A 196 34.90 0.83 -23.08
N ASP A 197 35.70 1.86 -22.78
CA ASP A 197 35.51 2.68 -21.57
C ASP A 197 34.13 3.35 -21.54
N ASP A 198 33.63 3.76 -22.70
CA ASP A 198 32.29 4.35 -22.83
C ASP A 198 31.18 3.31 -22.51
N ASP A 199 31.36 2.05 -22.89
CA ASP A 199 30.44 0.97 -22.58
C ASP A 199 30.37 0.69 -21.07
N ALA A 200 31.54 0.70 -20.41
CA ALA A 200 31.63 0.58 -18.97
C ALA A 200 30.94 1.76 -18.25
N ALA A 201 31.19 2.98 -18.69
CA ALA A 201 30.57 4.17 -18.10
C ALA A 201 29.04 4.15 -18.25
N GLN A 202 28.52 3.79 -19.42
CA GLN A 202 27.08 3.63 -19.65
C GLN A 202 26.47 2.52 -18.80
N ALA A 203 27.15 1.39 -18.66
CA ALA A 203 26.69 0.29 -17.82
C ALA A 203 26.61 0.70 -16.34
N GLN A 204 27.61 1.46 -15.85
CA GLN A 204 27.60 1.97 -14.48
C GLN A 204 26.46 2.96 -14.24
N GLU A 205 26.27 3.95 -15.14
CA GLU A 205 25.16 4.89 -15.03
C GLU A 205 23.80 4.19 -15.00
N TYR A 206 23.63 3.17 -15.82
CA TYR A 206 22.41 2.37 -15.84
C TYR A 206 22.20 1.60 -14.52
N ILE A 207 23.24 0.99 -13.97
CA ILE A 207 23.20 0.28 -12.70
C ILE A 207 22.81 1.23 -11.56
N ASP A 208 23.41 2.44 -11.54
CA ASP A 208 23.12 3.43 -10.52
C ASP A 208 21.64 3.88 -10.56
N ALA A 209 21.11 4.10 -11.77
CA ALA A 209 19.69 4.41 -11.94
C ALA A 209 18.78 3.26 -11.48
N ARG A 210 19.10 2.02 -11.84
CA ARG A 210 18.37 0.84 -11.40
C ARG A 210 18.46 0.56 -9.90
N ALA A 211 19.55 0.93 -9.27
CA ALA A 211 19.69 0.85 -7.81
C ALA A 211 18.70 1.78 -7.09
N ILE A 212 18.42 2.96 -7.67
CA ILE A 212 17.38 3.87 -7.17
C ILE A 212 15.99 3.24 -7.35
N ASP A 213 15.68 2.68 -8.52
CA ASP A 213 14.42 2.00 -8.78
C ASP A 213 14.21 0.85 -7.79
N LYS A 214 15.25 0.04 -7.56
CA LYS A 214 15.25 -1.05 -6.58
C LYS A 214 14.88 -0.56 -5.19
N ALA A 215 15.56 0.48 -4.70
CA ALA A 215 15.32 1.04 -3.38
C ALA A 215 13.87 1.57 -3.24
N ASN A 216 13.33 2.21 -4.28
CA ASN A 216 11.96 2.69 -4.29
C ASN A 216 10.96 1.52 -4.20
N VAL A 217 11.15 0.46 -4.97
CA VAL A 217 10.26 -0.72 -4.95
C VAL A 217 10.36 -1.44 -3.58
N GLU A 218 11.55 -1.59 -3.01
CA GLU A 218 11.73 -2.15 -1.67
C GLU A 218 10.97 -1.36 -0.60
N GLN A 219 10.99 -0.02 -0.66
CA GLN A 219 10.23 0.84 0.24
C GLN A 219 8.71 0.65 0.08
N LEU A 220 8.22 0.53 -1.16
CA LEU A 220 6.79 0.27 -1.42
C LEU A 220 6.37 -1.08 -0.84
N ILE A 221 7.16 -2.14 -1.09
CA ILE A 221 6.90 -3.47 -0.52
C ILE A 221 6.84 -3.43 1.01
N GLN A 222 7.76 -2.74 1.67
CA GLN A 222 7.77 -2.61 3.12
C GLN A 222 6.52 -1.87 3.63
N ALA A 223 6.14 -0.77 3.00
CA ALA A 223 4.95 -0.01 3.37
C ALA A 223 3.66 -0.84 3.20
N ASP A 224 3.53 -1.57 2.09
CA ASP A 224 2.38 -2.42 1.83
C ASP A 224 2.33 -3.65 2.76
N GLN A 225 3.47 -4.23 3.09
CA GLN A 225 3.56 -5.31 4.09
C GLN A 225 3.16 -4.84 5.49
N GLN A 226 3.57 -3.63 5.87
CA GLN A 226 3.13 -3.04 7.13
C GLN A 226 1.61 -2.80 7.11
N GLY A 227 1.08 -2.19 6.04
CA GLY A 227 -0.36 -1.97 5.88
C GLY A 227 -1.16 -3.27 5.91
N LEU A 228 -0.65 -4.33 5.28
CA LEU A 228 -1.24 -5.67 5.32
C LEU A 228 -1.27 -6.24 6.75
N ALA A 229 -0.16 -6.14 7.48
CA ALA A 229 -0.08 -6.63 8.86
C ALA A 229 -1.04 -5.87 9.79
N GLU A 230 -1.12 -4.54 9.66
CA GLU A 230 -2.05 -3.70 10.42
C GLU A 230 -3.51 -4.06 10.10
N MET A 231 -3.84 -4.26 8.83
CA MET A 231 -5.18 -4.67 8.40
C MET A 231 -5.55 -6.05 8.97
N GLN A 232 -4.65 -7.02 8.85
CA GLN A 232 -4.88 -8.37 9.39
C GLN A 232 -5.04 -8.38 10.91
N ALA A 233 -4.24 -7.59 11.64
CA ALA A 233 -4.35 -7.45 13.08
C ALA A 233 -5.67 -6.78 13.51
N ALA A 234 -6.22 -5.90 12.68
CA ALA A 234 -7.48 -5.23 12.92
C ALA A 234 -8.72 -6.06 12.54
N MET A 235 -8.56 -7.14 11.78
CA MET A 235 -9.67 -8.00 11.35
C MET A 235 -10.33 -8.69 12.52
N LYS A 236 -11.67 -8.69 12.50
CA LYS A 236 -12.52 -9.30 13.53
C LYS A 236 -13.50 -10.26 12.89
N SER A 237 -14.03 -11.18 13.70
CA SER A 237 -15.11 -12.06 13.22
C SER A 237 -16.40 -11.27 12.97
N VAL A 238 -17.28 -11.83 12.14
CA VAL A 238 -18.59 -11.22 11.85
C VAL A 238 -19.40 -11.01 13.14
N GLU A 239 -19.33 -11.95 14.07
CA GLU A 239 -20.04 -11.87 15.37
C GLU A 239 -19.53 -10.70 16.21
N THR A 240 -18.21 -10.52 16.29
CA THR A 240 -17.60 -9.40 17.00
C THR A 240 -17.97 -8.07 16.38
N VAL A 241 -17.90 -7.97 15.05
CA VAL A 241 -18.29 -6.76 14.33
C VAL A 241 -19.77 -6.47 14.50
N THR A 242 -20.64 -7.49 14.45
CA THR A 242 -22.08 -7.33 14.69
C THR A 242 -22.35 -6.73 16.06
N ALA A 243 -21.75 -7.30 17.12
CA ALA A 243 -21.92 -6.79 18.48
C ALA A 243 -21.41 -5.35 18.65
N GLU A 244 -20.30 -5.00 17.99
CA GLU A 244 -19.78 -3.63 18.00
C GLU A 244 -20.71 -2.65 17.29
N ILE A 245 -21.33 -3.06 16.16
CA ILE A 245 -22.29 -2.24 15.43
C ILE A 245 -23.56 -2.04 16.27
N GLU A 246 -24.10 -3.10 16.88
CA GLU A 246 -25.27 -3.02 17.75
C GLU A 246 -25.03 -2.07 18.92
N THR A 247 -23.86 -2.15 19.55
CA THR A 247 -23.45 -1.24 20.62
C THR A 247 -23.38 0.20 20.12
N ALA A 248 -22.80 0.44 18.94
CA ALA A 248 -22.68 1.77 18.35
C ALA A 248 -24.04 2.35 17.93
N VAL A 249 -24.93 1.52 17.37
CA VAL A 249 -26.30 1.92 17.02
C VAL A 249 -27.08 2.33 18.28
N LYS A 250 -26.98 1.53 19.34
CA LYS A 250 -27.61 1.89 20.62
C LYS A 250 -27.04 3.19 21.18
N PHE A 251 -25.72 3.35 21.20
CA PHE A 251 -25.05 4.59 21.63
C PHE A 251 -25.56 5.81 20.85
N THR A 252 -25.79 5.67 19.56
CA THR A 252 -26.32 6.74 18.70
C THR A 252 -27.81 7.02 19.01
N ALA A 253 -28.62 5.99 19.25
CA ALA A 253 -30.02 6.15 19.65
C ALA A 253 -30.12 6.87 21.01
N ASP A 254 -29.34 6.47 21.99
CA ASP A 254 -29.27 7.13 23.32
C ASP A 254 -28.85 8.61 23.20
N PHE A 255 -27.98 8.95 22.24
CA PHE A 255 -27.60 10.33 21.95
C PHE A 255 -28.78 11.13 21.38
N LEU A 256 -29.49 10.59 20.38
CA LEU A 256 -30.63 11.26 19.77
C LEU A 256 -31.77 11.50 20.79
N GLU A 257 -32.00 10.55 21.68
CA GLU A 257 -32.91 10.70 22.81
C GLU A 257 -32.47 11.86 23.71
N LYS A 258 -31.21 11.90 24.13
CA LYS A 258 -30.66 13.00 24.95
C LYS A 258 -30.75 14.37 24.25
N VAL A 259 -30.57 14.42 22.94
CA VAL A 259 -30.76 15.66 22.14
C VAL A 259 -32.22 16.09 22.21
N THR A 260 -33.14 15.14 22.06
CA THR A 260 -34.59 15.39 22.15
C THR A 260 -34.96 15.90 23.54
N ASP A 261 -34.48 15.26 24.60
CA ASP A 261 -34.76 15.64 25.99
C ASP A 261 -34.22 17.03 26.33
N LYS A 262 -32.99 17.32 25.87
CA LYS A 262 -32.29 18.56 26.17
C LYS A 262 -32.76 19.76 25.35
N PHE A 263 -33.06 19.55 24.09
CA PHE A 263 -33.30 20.62 23.11
C PHE A 263 -34.67 20.57 22.45
N GLY A 264 -35.48 19.56 22.78
CA GLY A 264 -36.84 19.37 22.26
C GLY A 264 -36.89 18.47 21.00
N GLU A 265 -38.10 18.03 20.70
CA GLU A 265 -38.38 17.07 19.63
C GLU A 265 -37.88 17.51 18.24
N LYS A 266 -38.03 18.80 17.91
CA LYS A 266 -37.53 19.37 16.66
C LYS A 266 -36.03 19.25 16.47
N ALA A 267 -35.27 19.37 17.57
CA ALA A 267 -33.83 19.20 17.55
C ALA A 267 -33.46 17.73 17.30
N GLY A 268 -34.08 16.80 18.03
CA GLY A 268 -33.87 15.36 17.81
C GLY A 268 -34.18 14.93 16.37
N GLN A 269 -35.31 15.38 15.82
CA GLN A 269 -35.67 15.14 14.42
C GLN A 269 -34.68 15.73 13.43
N SER A 270 -34.11 16.91 13.71
CA SER A 270 -33.08 17.53 12.86
C SER A 270 -31.79 16.74 12.88
N ALA A 271 -31.36 16.22 14.05
CA ALA A 271 -30.20 15.35 14.13
C ALA A 271 -30.40 14.04 13.36
N GLN A 272 -31.57 13.41 13.49
CA GLN A 272 -31.90 12.21 12.71
C GLN A 272 -31.90 12.49 11.21
N LYS A 273 -32.54 13.57 10.75
CA LYS A 273 -32.53 13.96 9.34
C LYS A 273 -31.13 14.25 8.82
N LEU A 274 -30.24 14.84 9.64
CA LEU A 274 -28.86 15.06 9.27
C LEU A 274 -28.14 13.72 9.03
N ALA A 275 -28.31 12.75 9.95
CA ALA A 275 -27.72 11.43 9.81
C ALA A 275 -28.24 10.70 8.56
N ASP A 276 -29.57 10.69 8.34
CA ASP A 276 -30.19 10.02 7.19
C ASP A 276 -29.78 10.68 5.85
N SER A 277 -29.72 12.02 5.84
CA SER A 277 -29.36 12.78 4.64
C SER A 277 -27.88 12.64 4.25
N ALA A 278 -27.03 12.31 5.19
CA ALA A 278 -25.59 12.14 4.97
C ALA A 278 -25.22 10.79 4.33
N GLN A 279 -26.11 9.81 4.44
CA GLN A 279 -25.81 8.44 4.00
C GLN A 279 -25.51 8.37 2.51
N GLY A 280 -24.34 7.82 2.17
CA GLY A 280 -23.88 7.63 0.79
C GLY A 280 -23.57 8.91 0.02
N LYS A 281 -23.64 10.09 0.66
CA LYS A 281 -23.32 11.36 0.01
C LYS A 281 -21.87 11.75 0.17
N LYS A 282 -21.35 12.37 -0.88
CA LYS A 282 -20.08 13.11 -0.85
C LYS A 282 -20.31 14.52 -0.35
N LEU A 283 -19.30 15.09 0.29
CA LEU A 283 -19.31 16.47 0.70
C LEU A 283 -19.19 17.40 -0.52
N ARG A 284 -19.78 18.58 -0.40
CA ARG A 284 -19.59 19.70 -1.34
C ARG A 284 -18.17 20.27 -1.18
N ASN A 285 -17.73 20.96 -2.22
CA ASN A 285 -16.51 21.76 -2.13
C ASN A 285 -16.71 22.96 -1.18
N ALA A 286 -15.58 23.54 -0.75
CA ALA A 286 -15.58 24.62 0.23
C ALA A 286 -16.32 25.88 -0.23
N ASP A 287 -16.20 26.25 -1.50
CA ASP A 287 -16.83 27.46 -2.04
C ASP A 287 -18.36 27.31 -2.12
N GLU A 288 -18.86 26.15 -2.55
CA GLU A 288 -20.29 25.84 -2.55
C GLU A 288 -20.87 25.82 -1.13
N ALA A 289 -20.17 25.18 -0.18
CA ALA A 289 -20.59 25.10 1.22
C ALA A 289 -20.59 26.50 1.88
N LEU A 290 -19.57 27.29 1.62
CA LEU A 290 -19.48 28.68 2.13
C LEU A 290 -20.57 29.56 1.55
N ALA A 291 -20.84 29.47 0.25
CA ALA A 291 -21.94 30.22 -0.40
C ALA A 291 -23.29 29.85 0.21
N ALA A 292 -23.55 28.54 0.41
CA ALA A 292 -24.77 28.06 1.05
C ALA A 292 -24.88 28.56 2.52
N PHE A 293 -23.81 28.49 3.30
CA PHE A 293 -23.80 28.99 4.67
C PHE A 293 -24.05 30.50 4.74
N ASN A 294 -23.36 31.29 3.90
CA ASN A 294 -23.43 32.74 3.89
C ASN A 294 -24.86 33.27 3.55
N LYS A 295 -25.63 32.51 2.77
CA LYS A 295 -27.05 32.82 2.51
C LYS A 295 -27.87 32.97 3.79
N TYR A 296 -27.52 32.21 4.84
CA TYR A 296 -28.22 32.20 6.13
C TYR A 296 -27.46 32.85 7.27
N GLN A 297 -26.24 33.31 7.04
CA GLN A 297 -25.37 33.85 8.07
C GLN A 297 -26.01 35.00 8.87
N ALA A 298 -26.71 35.91 8.20
CA ALA A 298 -27.42 37.02 8.86
C ALA A 298 -28.51 36.51 9.81
N THR A 299 -29.29 35.51 9.38
CA THR A 299 -30.35 34.89 10.19
C THR A 299 -29.77 34.20 11.40
N ILE A 300 -28.67 33.46 11.21
CA ILE A 300 -27.92 32.76 12.29
C ILE A 300 -27.39 33.78 13.30
N TYR A 301 -26.73 34.85 12.84
CA TYR A 301 -26.11 35.85 13.69
C TYR A 301 -27.10 36.77 14.40
N ALA A 302 -28.30 36.93 13.87
CA ALA A 302 -29.39 37.66 14.57
C ALA A 302 -29.80 36.94 15.85
N LYS A 303 -29.67 35.60 15.92
CA LYS A 303 -30.02 34.76 17.09
C LYS A 303 -28.81 34.26 17.87
N PHE A 304 -27.65 34.21 17.23
CA PHE A 304 -26.39 33.71 17.78
C PHE A 304 -25.34 34.84 17.84
N GLY A 305 -25.41 35.58 18.92
CA GLY A 305 -24.59 36.78 19.14
C GLY A 305 -23.09 36.52 19.38
N VAL A 306 -22.33 37.55 19.55
CA VAL A 306 -20.87 37.45 19.82
C VAL A 306 -20.61 36.66 21.11
N GLN A 307 -21.42 36.88 22.16
CA GLN A 307 -21.27 36.17 23.44
C GLN A 307 -21.54 34.67 23.29
N ASP A 308 -22.55 34.30 22.52
CA ASP A 308 -22.89 32.88 22.27
C ASP A 308 -21.78 32.18 21.51
N ARG A 309 -21.20 32.86 20.48
CA ARG A 309 -20.06 32.31 19.72
C ARG A 309 -18.84 32.11 20.62
N GLN A 310 -18.55 33.09 21.51
CA GLN A 310 -17.46 32.96 22.48
C GLN A 310 -17.72 31.83 23.48
N ALA A 311 -18.94 31.70 23.97
CA ALA A 311 -19.31 30.60 24.86
C ALA A 311 -19.12 29.22 24.18
N MET A 312 -19.50 29.10 22.92
CA MET A 312 -19.26 27.89 22.13
C MET A 312 -17.77 27.64 21.87
N ALA A 313 -16.99 28.67 21.51
CA ALA A 313 -15.55 28.55 21.33
C ALA A 313 -14.86 28.07 22.62
N ASN A 314 -15.30 28.55 23.78
CA ASN A 314 -14.79 28.11 25.08
C ASN A 314 -15.19 26.65 25.39
N ALA A 315 -16.42 26.24 25.07
CA ALA A 315 -16.86 24.86 25.21
C ALA A 315 -16.05 23.91 24.32
N LEU A 316 -15.74 24.31 23.08
CA LEU A 316 -14.85 23.55 22.19
C LEU A 316 -13.40 23.50 22.71
N ALA A 317 -12.93 24.55 23.35
CA ALA A 317 -11.57 24.58 23.93
C ALA A 317 -11.44 23.66 25.17
N ALA A 318 -12.54 23.38 25.87
CA ALA A 318 -12.59 22.50 27.03
C ALA A 318 -12.82 21.02 26.66
N LEU A 319 -13.02 20.70 25.36
CA LEU A 319 -13.26 19.34 24.89
C LEU A 319 -12.00 18.48 25.11
N ASP A 320 -12.19 17.29 25.66
CA ASP A 320 -11.13 16.29 25.79
C ASP A 320 -10.91 15.56 24.45
N ALA A 321 -9.68 15.58 23.94
CA ALA A 321 -9.34 14.99 22.66
C ALA A 321 -9.55 13.46 22.60
N ASN A 322 -9.27 12.76 23.72
CA ASN A 322 -9.45 11.31 23.78
C ASN A 322 -10.95 10.95 23.87
N ALA A 323 -11.74 11.76 24.57
CA ALA A 323 -13.20 11.59 24.60
C ALA A 323 -13.80 11.83 23.22
N LEU A 324 -13.36 12.89 22.50
CA LEU A 324 -13.76 13.15 21.13
C LEU A 324 -13.44 11.94 20.22
N ALA A 325 -12.22 11.42 20.27
CA ALA A 325 -11.79 10.30 19.44
C ALA A 325 -12.64 9.03 19.73
N ARG A 326 -12.88 8.72 21.01
CA ARG A 326 -13.74 7.58 21.41
C ARG A 326 -15.17 7.74 20.90
N ASN A 327 -15.79 8.92 21.11
CA ASN A 327 -17.15 9.19 20.66
C ASN A 327 -17.25 9.16 19.15
N LEU A 328 -16.29 9.77 18.44
CA LEU A 328 -16.21 9.76 16.98
C LEU A 328 -16.18 8.32 16.46
N ALA A 329 -15.33 7.46 17.02
CA ALA A 329 -15.24 6.05 16.62
C ALA A 329 -16.59 5.32 16.80
N GLN A 330 -17.36 5.61 17.86
CA GLN A 330 -18.67 5.01 18.06
C GLN A 330 -19.69 5.49 17.03
N TYR A 331 -19.79 6.79 16.80
CA TYR A 331 -20.72 7.34 15.81
C TYR A 331 -20.35 6.93 14.38
N SER A 332 -19.05 6.89 14.04
CA SER A 332 -18.59 6.39 12.74
C SER A 332 -19.02 4.94 12.53
N LYS A 333 -18.86 4.06 13.52
CA LYS A 333 -19.33 2.67 13.44
C LYS A 333 -20.86 2.57 13.26
N ALA A 334 -21.62 3.46 13.89
CA ALA A 334 -23.07 3.46 13.75
C ALA A 334 -23.53 3.95 12.37
N LEU A 335 -22.87 4.98 11.85
CA LEU A 335 -23.32 5.72 10.65
C LEU A 335 -22.64 5.25 9.36
N SER A 336 -21.34 4.95 9.37
CA SER A 336 -20.60 4.67 8.14
C SER A 336 -19.76 3.41 8.15
N LEU A 337 -19.32 2.91 9.28
CA LEU A 337 -18.53 1.68 9.45
C LEU A 337 -17.08 1.70 8.94
N VAL A 338 -16.69 2.63 8.10
CA VAL A 338 -15.30 2.81 7.69
C VAL A 338 -14.80 4.09 8.32
N SER A 339 -14.06 3.97 9.42
CA SER A 339 -13.36 5.11 10.00
C SER A 339 -12.16 5.44 9.12
N TYR A 340 -12.35 6.32 8.17
CA TYR A 340 -11.24 7.02 7.53
C TYR A 340 -10.76 8.06 8.54
N GLY A 341 -9.90 7.71 9.46
CA GLY A 341 -9.29 8.52 10.50
C GLY A 341 -9.38 10.04 10.36
N ILE A 342 -10.60 10.60 10.50
CA ILE A 342 -10.74 12.06 10.57
C ILE A 342 -9.94 12.53 11.78
N ASP A 343 -8.98 13.41 11.58
CA ASP A 343 -8.43 14.17 12.69
C ASP A 343 -9.49 15.16 13.18
N GLY A 344 -10.42 14.63 13.97
CA GLY A 344 -11.55 15.38 14.51
C GLY A 344 -11.10 16.57 15.34
N TRP A 345 -9.88 16.53 15.89
CA TRP A 345 -9.31 17.62 16.68
C TRP A 345 -8.92 18.81 15.81
N ILE A 346 -8.42 18.56 14.60
CA ILE A 346 -8.14 19.65 13.65
C ILE A 346 -9.42 20.39 13.31
N LEU A 347 -10.53 19.68 13.05
CA LEU A 347 -11.83 20.30 12.76
C LEU A 347 -12.36 21.12 13.94
N VAL A 348 -12.18 20.64 15.19
CA VAL A 348 -12.55 21.40 16.39
C VAL A 348 -11.77 22.71 16.45
N ARG A 349 -10.46 22.68 16.17
CA ARG A 349 -9.60 23.87 16.18
C ARG A 349 -10.01 24.89 15.10
N GLU A 350 -10.26 24.41 13.88
CA GLU A 350 -10.66 25.29 12.78
C GLU A 350 -12.06 25.89 13.02
N LEU A 351 -13.01 25.11 13.54
CA LEU A 351 -14.32 25.63 13.92
C LEU A 351 -14.23 26.70 15.03
N LYS A 352 -13.40 26.45 16.05
CA LYS A 352 -13.13 27.42 17.12
C LYS A 352 -12.57 28.73 16.55
N ASN A 353 -11.61 28.65 15.63
CA ASN A 353 -11.03 29.83 14.96
C ASN A 353 -12.10 30.59 14.17
N SER A 354 -12.96 29.87 13.45
CA SER A 354 -14.07 30.46 12.69
C SER A 354 -15.11 31.13 13.58
N LEU A 355 -15.41 30.56 14.74
CA LEU A 355 -16.30 31.20 15.73
C LEU A 355 -15.73 32.52 16.25
N ASN A 356 -14.42 32.59 16.53
CA ASN A 356 -13.78 33.77 17.03
C ASN A 356 -13.64 34.87 15.96
N SER A 357 -13.32 34.50 14.72
CA SER A 357 -13.14 35.46 13.61
C SER A 357 -14.43 35.86 12.92
N GLY A 358 -15.46 35.00 12.96
CA GLY A 358 -16.66 35.12 12.14
C GLY A 358 -16.47 34.66 10.68
N ASP A 359 -15.27 34.19 10.32
CA ASP A 359 -14.93 33.67 8.99
C ASP A 359 -14.89 32.13 9.01
N TYR A 360 -15.80 31.49 8.27
CA TYR A 360 -15.91 30.05 8.17
C TYR A 360 -15.18 29.45 6.96
N LYS A 361 -14.60 30.28 6.09
CA LYS A 361 -13.87 29.80 4.91
C LYS A 361 -12.71 28.87 5.28
N PRO A 362 -11.86 29.14 6.29
CA PRO A 362 -10.80 28.23 6.70
C PRO A 362 -11.32 26.85 7.13
N PHE A 363 -12.45 26.80 7.83
CA PHE A 363 -13.07 25.54 8.23
C PHE A 363 -13.52 24.72 7.01
N PHE A 364 -14.24 25.33 6.07
CA PHE A 364 -14.71 24.63 4.85
C PHE A 364 -13.55 24.17 3.98
N LEU A 365 -12.51 24.99 3.79
CA LEU A 365 -11.29 24.58 3.08
C LEU A 365 -10.57 23.44 3.78
N LYS A 366 -10.58 23.41 5.12
CA LYS A 366 -9.96 22.31 5.87
C LYS A 366 -10.72 21.01 5.66
N VAL A 367 -12.06 21.03 5.71
CA VAL A 367 -12.89 19.86 5.42
C VAL A 367 -12.61 19.34 4.00
N GLU A 368 -12.59 20.24 3.01
CA GLU A 368 -12.29 19.88 1.62
C GLU A 368 -10.89 19.28 1.46
N SER A 369 -9.87 19.84 2.14
CA SER A 369 -8.48 19.37 2.07
C SER A 369 -8.28 17.96 2.64
N MET A 370 -9.21 17.47 3.46
CA MET A 370 -9.18 16.11 3.99
C MET A 370 -9.56 15.06 2.92
N GLY A 371 -9.97 15.50 1.73
CA GLY A 371 -10.15 14.71 0.53
C GLY A 371 -11.62 14.35 0.21
N ALA A 372 -11.90 14.24 -1.08
CA ALA A 372 -13.23 13.88 -1.61
C ALA A 372 -13.71 12.47 -1.23
N ALA A 373 -12.87 11.68 -0.56
CA ALA A 373 -13.22 10.36 -0.06
C ALA A 373 -14.03 10.41 1.24
N TYR A 374 -14.10 11.58 1.92
CA TYR A 374 -14.88 11.68 3.14
C TYR A 374 -16.37 11.69 2.83
N LEU A 375 -17.03 10.68 3.34
CA LEU A 375 -18.48 10.61 3.28
C LEU A 375 -19.08 11.65 4.25
N ALA A 376 -20.20 12.21 3.88
CA ALA A 376 -20.93 13.14 4.74
C ALA A 376 -21.26 12.53 6.11
N THR A 377 -21.39 11.20 6.20
CA THR A 377 -21.61 10.44 7.43
C THR A 377 -20.49 10.61 8.46
N GLU A 378 -19.22 10.72 8.03
CA GLU A 378 -18.10 10.93 8.96
C GLU A 378 -18.16 12.33 9.61
N LEU A 379 -18.54 13.32 8.84
CA LEU A 379 -18.71 14.68 9.36
C LEU A 379 -19.90 14.77 10.33
N VAL A 380 -20.98 14.01 10.08
CA VAL A 380 -22.11 13.90 11.02
C VAL A 380 -21.67 13.18 12.30
N ALA A 381 -20.88 12.11 12.18
CA ALA A 381 -20.30 11.41 13.34
C ALA A 381 -19.44 12.37 14.19
N TRP A 382 -18.66 13.23 13.53
CA TRP A 382 -17.86 14.25 14.19
C TRP A 382 -18.75 15.26 14.95
N VAL A 383 -19.84 15.76 14.34
CA VAL A 383 -20.79 16.66 15.01
C VAL A 383 -21.36 16.00 16.26
N PHE A 384 -21.82 14.76 16.16
CA PHE A 384 -22.37 14.04 17.28
C PHE A 384 -21.33 13.80 18.39
N ALA A 385 -20.10 13.52 18.01
CA ALA A 385 -18.98 13.38 18.95
C ALA A 385 -18.66 14.68 19.70
N VAL A 386 -18.62 15.82 18.97
CA VAL A 386 -18.43 17.15 19.57
C VAL A 386 -19.57 17.46 20.53
N MET A 387 -20.82 17.24 20.11
CA MET A 387 -21.99 17.51 20.93
C MET A 387 -22.02 16.64 22.21
N THR A 388 -21.61 15.40 22.12
CA THR A 388 -21.54 14.49 23.27
C THR A 388 -20.44 14.91 24.25
N GLY A 389 -19.32 15.42 23.74
CA GLY A 389 -18.16 15.81 24.54
C GLY A 389 -18.21 17.24 25.08
N THR A 390 -19.22 18.06 24.68
CA THR A 390 -19.29 19.48 25.05
C THR A 390 -20.62 19.85 25.72
N ALA A 391 -20.56 20.89 26.56
CA ALA A 391 -21.75 21.47 27.20
C ALA A 391 -22.35 22.60 26.37
N ILE A 392 -22.44 22.44 25.03
CA ILE A 392 -23.04 23.47 24.16
C ILE A 392 -24.54 23.62 24.41
N GLY A 393 -25.04 24.85 24.30
CA GLY A 393 -26.47 25.16 24.32
C GLY A 393 -27.15 24.90 22.97
N ILE A 394 -28.47 25.16 22.93
CA ILE A 394 -29.28 24.97 21.72
C ILE A 394 -28.75 25.78 20.51
N LEU A 395 -28.26 26.99 20.73
CA LEU A 395 -27.71 27.83 19.66
C LEU A 395 -26.41 27.25 19.10
N GLY A 396 -25.52 26.74 19.95
CA GLY A 396 -24.31 26.07 19.51
C GLY A 396 -24.62 24.75 18.74
N TYR A 397 -25.63 24.02 19.21
CA TYR A 397 -26.18 22.87 18.49
C TYR A 397 -26.65 23.25 17.09
N ALA A 398 -27.51 24.28 17.00
CA ALA A 398 -28.09 24.74 15.73
C ALA A 398 -26.99 25.20 14.75
N LEU A 399 -25.95 25.87 15.25
CA LEU A 399 -24.81 26.29 14.43
C LEU A 399 -24.01 25.10 13.88
N LEU A 400 -23.68 24.11 14.74
CA LEU A 400 -22.99 22.88 14.26
C LEU A 400 -23.77 22.18 13.16
N MET A 401 -25.10 22.01 13.37
CA MET A 401 -26.00 21.40 12.41
C MET A 401 -26.01 22.19 11.09
N THR A 402 -26.00 23.51 11.15
CA THR A 402 -26.03 24.40 9.98
C THR A 402 -24.72 24.32 9.20
N VAL A 403 -23.58 24.41 9.86
CA VAL A 403 -22.25 24.32 9.22
C VAL A 403 -22.11 23.00 8.47
N VAL A 404 -22.53 21.89 9.07
CA VAL A 404 -22.44 20.57 8.44
C VAL A 404 -23.53 20.38 7.39
N GLY A 405 -24.74 20.89 7.62
CA GLY A 405 -25.81 20.90 6.61
C GLY A 405 -25.40 21.58 5.32
N ALA A 406 -24.65 22.68 5.40
CA ALA A 406 -24.12 23.41 4.25
C ALA A 406 -23.16 22.57 3.39
N LEU A 407 -22.39 21.68 4.02
CA LEU A 407 -21.49 20.78 3.33
C LEU A 407 -22.20 19.58 2.67
N ILE A 408 -23.44 19.31 3.04
CA ILE A 408 -24.20 18.14 2.53
C ILE A 408 -25.17 18.53 1.41
N SER A 409 -26.08 19.46 1.67
CA SER A 409 -27.04 19.94 0.65
C SER A 409 -27.82 21.17 1.09
N ASP A 410 -28.32 22.00 0.10
CA ASP A 410 -29.15 23.13 0.37
C ASP A 410 -30.48 22.74 1.02
N GLN A 411 -31.11 21.68 0.54
CA GLN A 411 -32.38 21.22 1.08
C GLN A 411 -32.27 20.85 2.56
N LEU A 412 -31.19 20.22 2.95
CA LEU A 412 -30.93 19.87 4.36
C LEU A 412 -30.67 21.14 5.18
N LEU A 413 -29.88 22.06 4.66
CA LEU A 413 -29.59 23.35 5.27
C LEU A 413 -30.87 24.17 5.49
N ASP A 414 -31.73 24.31 4.46
CA ASP A 414 -33.02 25.00 4.54
C ASP A 414 -33.91 24.37 5.63
N ASN A 415 -33.99 23.05 5.69
CA ASN A 415 -34.75 22.35 6.73
C ASN A 415 -34.19 22.64 8.17
N ILE A 416 -32.88 22.61 8.34
CA ILE A 416 -32.25 22.89 9.63
C ILE A 416 -32.53 24.34 10.05
N ILE A 417 -32.34 25.30 9.15
CA ILE A 417 -32.60 26.72 9.41
C ILE A 417 -34.08 26.96 9.78
N THR A 418 -35.01 26.43 9.00
CA THR A 418 -36.46 26.58 9.27
C THR A 418 -36.84 25.93 10.59
N THR A 419 -36.27 24.78 10.93
CA THR A 419 -36.64 24.03 12.12
C THR A 419 -36.07 24.62 13.40
N LEU A 420 -34.78 25.07 13.35
CA LEU A 420 -34.04 25.48 14.54
C LEU A 420 -33.95 26.99 14.73
N PHE A 421 -34.09 27.78 13.66
CA PHE A 421 -34.04 29.24 13.70
C PHE A 421 -35.37 29.93 13.32
N GLY A 422 -36.31 29.22 12.69
CA GLY A 422 -37.69 29.69 12.41
C GLY A 422 -38.56 29.63 13.64
#